data_b9941fede7ea0b46d4bbef9d4229e7c3
#
_entry.id   b9941fede7ea0b46d4bbef9d4229e7c3
#
_cell.length_a   1.000
_cell.length_b   1.000
_cell.length_c   1.000
_cell.angle_alpha   90.00
_cell.angle_beta   90.00
_cell.angle_gamma   90.00
#
_symmetry.space_group_name_H-M   'P 1'
#
loop_
_entity.id
_entity.type
_entity.pdbx_description
1 polymer ?
#
loop_
_entity_poly.entity_id
_entity_poly.type
_entity_poly.pdbx_seq_one_letter_code
_entity_poly.pdbx_strand_id
1 'polypeptide(L)'
;MKYLNIKKALAAWQELQPLSEKDKDRLSRRFTVDFNYNSNHIEGNTLTYGQTEILLLFGKVIGEASLRDVQEMTASNVGLKIMTEEVKVKETPLTQNFIKTLHQTLLREDYKVYRNLPSGVQTSYVIHAGQYKTRPNSVITRYGDRFEYAFPEETPSLMADLVDWYNKAEQVGKLTPVELAALFHYRYIRIHPFEDGNGRIA
;
A
#
# COMPACT_ATOMS: atom_id res chain seq x y z
N MET A 1 -7.39 -13.26 -23.83
CA MET A 1 -8.73 -12.64 -23.76
C MET A 1 -8.87 -11.53 -22.71
N LYS A 2 -8.25 -11.59 -21.52
CA LYS A 2 -8.31 -10.50 -20.51
C LYS A 2 -7.86 -9.11 -21.02
N TYR A 3 -6.82 -9.05 -21.84
CA TYR A 3 -6.28 -7.78 -22.35
C TYR A 3 -7.13 -7.07 -23.39
N LEU A 4 -8.01 -7.79 -24.09
CA LEU A 4 -8.90 -7.18 -25.09
C LEU A 4 -9.95 -6.26 -24.44
N ASN A 5 -10.42 -6.63 -23.25
CA ASN A 5 -11.37 -5.83 -22.47
C ASN A 5 -10.74 -4.55 -21.91
N ILE A 6 -9.46 -4.62 -21.51
CA ILE A 6 -8.70 -3.45 -21.02
C ILE A 6 -8.52 -2.43 -22.14
N LYS A 7 -8.13 -2.86 -23.35
CA LYS A 7 -8.00 -1.97 -24.51
C LYS A 7 -9.30 -1.27 -24.87
N LYS A 8 -10.42 -2.01 -24.85
CA LYS A 8 -11.76 -1.43 -25.10
C LYS A 8 -12.16 -0.43 -24.02
N ALA A 9 -11.91 -0.75 -22.74
CA ALA A 9 -12.19 0.15 -21.64
C ALA A 9 -11.34 1.41 -21.73
N LEU A 10 -10.05 1.29 -22.09
CA LEU A 10 -9.14 2.44 -22.27
C LEU A 10 -9.60 3.33 -23.44
N ALA A 11 -10.01 2.74 -24.57
CA ALA A 11 -10.55 3.49 -25.71
C ALA A 11 -11.81 4.27 -25.31
N ALA A 12 -12.77 3.61 -24.65
CA ALA A 12 -13.98 4.26 -24.13
C ALA A 12 -13.66 5.38 -23.13
N TRP A 13 -12.65 5.18 -22.26
CA TRP A 13 -12.17 6.21 -21.35
C TRP A 13 -11.57 7.42 -22.09
N GLN A 14 -10.81 7.18 -23.15
CA GLN A 14 -10.23 8.24 -23.97
C GLN A 14 -11.30 9.07 -24.70
N GLU A 15 -12.40 8.44 -25.15
CA GLU A 15 -13.53 9.12 -25.77
C GLU A 15 -14.28 10.06 -24.81
N LEU A 16 -14.21 9.79 -23.49
CA LEU A 16 -14.83 10.63 -22.46
C LEU A 16 -14.00 11.86 -22.10
N GLN A 17 -12.76 11.97 -22.59
CA GLN A 17 -11.87 13.08 -22.25
C GLN A 17 -12.09 14.31 -23.15
N PRO A 18 -11.93 15.54 -22.62
CA PRO A 18 -11.63 15.85 -21.21
C PRO A 18 -12.88 15.74 -20.32
N LEU A 19 -12.72 15.18 -19.14
CA LEU A 19 -13.79 15.15 -18.15
C LEU A 19 -14.11 16.54 -17.60
N SER A 20 -15.39 16.79 -17.28
CA SER A 20 -15.77 17.96 -16.51
C SER A 20 -15.15 17.93 -15.11
N GLU A 21 -14.95 19.11 -14.49
CA GLU A 21 -14.45 19.19 -13.11
C GLU A 21 -15.36 18.42 -12.12
N LYS A 22 -16.67 18.46 -12.34
CA LYS A 22 -17.64 17.71 -11.54
C LYS A 22 -17.42 16.19 -11.65
N ASP A 23 -17.15 15.68 -12.85
CA ASP A 23 -16.90 14.26 -13.06
C ASP A 23 -15.54 13.84 -12.50
N LYS A 24 -14.52 14.67 -12.63
CA LYS A 24 -13.21 14.45 -12.00
C LYS A 24 -13.35 14.35 -10.48
N ASP A 25 -14.05 15.27 -9.84
CA ASP A 25 -14.28 15.25 -8.38
C ASP A 25 -15.06 14.00 -7.97
N ARG A 26 -16.13 13.65 -8.70
CA ARG A 26 -16.91 12.43 -8.43
C ARG A 26 -16.08 11.16 -8.53
N LEU A 27 -15.24 11.04 -9.56
CA LEU A 27 -14.34 9.89 -9.76
C LEU A 27 -13.26 9.84 -8.69
N SER A 28 -12.68 10.98 -8.33
CA SER A 28 -11.67 11.06 -7.27
C SER A 28 -12.24 10.61 -5.92
N ARG A 29 -13.42 11.07 -5.54
CA ARG A 29 -14.11 10.63 -4.32
C ARG A 29 -14.39 9.13 -4.34
N ARG A 30 -14.91 8.61 -5.46
CA ARG A 30 -15.17 7.18 -5.63
C ARG A 30 -13.89 6.37 -5.50
N PHE A 31 -12.83 6.76 -6.20
CA PHE A 31 -11.53 6.10 -6.12
C PHE A 31 -10.97 6.10 -4.69
N THR A 32 -11.07 7.24 -3.99
CA THR A 32 -10.61 7.36 -2.60
C THR A 32 -11.29 6.33 -1.69
N VAL A 33 -12.61 6.19 -1.82
CA VAL A 33 -13.37 5.23 -1.00
C VAL A 33 -13.03 3.79 -1.40
N ASP A 34 -13.10 3.47 -2.70
CA ASP A 34 -12.85 2.12 -3.21
C ASP A 34 -11.44 1.64 -2.87
N PHE A 35 -10.43 2.48 -3.09
CA PHE A 35 -9.04 2.14 -2.80
C PHE A 35 -8.81 1.87 -1.31
N ASN A 36 -9.20 2.81 -0.45
CA ASN A 36 -8.98 2.67 0.99
C ASN A 36 -9.77 1.50 1.57
N TYR A 37 -11.03 1.32 1.16
CA TYR A 37 -11.84 0.20 1.61
C TYR A 37 -11.20 -1.14 1.25
N ASN A 38 -10.91 -1.36 -0.04
CA ASN A 38 -10.39 -2.65 -0.49
C ASN A 38 -8.99 -2.95 0.11
N SER A 39 -8.10 -1.97 0.10
CA SER A 39 -6.73 -2.14 0.62
C SER A 39 -6.74 -2.50 2.11
N ASN A 40 -7.53 -1.79 2.93
CA ASN A 40 -7.58 -2.09 4.36
C ASN A 40 -8.39 -3.36 4.67
N HIS A 41 -9.46 -3.65 3.91
CA HIS A 41 -10.28 -4.84 4.11
C HIS A 41 -9.49 -6.13 3.85
N ILE A 42 -8.61 -6.15 2.85
CA ILE A 42 -7.69 -7.27 2.58
C ILE A 42 -6.78 -7.55 3.79
N GLU A 43 -6.39 -6.51 4.52
CA GLU A 43 -5.54 -6.60 5.72
C GLU A 43 -6.33 -6.81 7.02
N GLY A 44 -7.64 -7.05 6.93
CA GLY A 44 -8.49 -7.42 8.06
C GLY A 44 -9.22 -6.27 8.74
N ASN A 45 -9.22 -5.06 8.21
CA ASN A 45 -10.03 -3.96 8.70
C ASN A 45 -11.52 -4.29 8.55
N THR A 46 -12.31 -4.05 9.58
CA THR A 46 -13.71 -4.51 9.67
C THR A 46 -14.74 -3.45 9.29
N LEU A 47 -14.32 -2.22 8.98
CA LEU A 47 -15.26 -1.17 8.53
C LEU A 47 -16.00 -1.63 7.27
N THR A 48 -17.30 -1.46 7.27
CA THR A 48 -18.11 -1.66 6.05
C THR A 48 -17.81 -0.57 5.01
N TYR A 49 -18.16 -0.83 3.75
CA TYR A 49 -18.01 0.15 2.68
C TYR A 49 -18.71 1.47 3.01
N GLY A 50 -19.96 1.41 3.52
CA GLY A 50 -20.70 2.62 3.91
C GLY A 50 -20.08 3.38 5.09
N GLN A 51 -19.51 2.68 6.08
CA GLN A 51 -18.77 3.32 7.17
C GLN A 51 -17.50 4.00 6.64
N THR A 52 -16.77 3.34 5.73
CA THR A 52 -15.59 3.92 5.08
C THR A 52 -15.96 5.17 4.29
N GLU A 53 -17.02 5.13 3.49
CA GLU A 53 -17.48 6.28 2.72
C GLU A 53 -17.81 7.47 3.61
N ILE A 54 -18.60 7.27 4.67
CA ILE A 54 -19.00 8.35 5.60
C ILE A 54 -17.79 8.89 6.37
N LEU A 55 -16.89 8.00 6.79
CA LEU A 55 -15.66 8.41 7.47
C LEU A 55 -14.77 9.26 6.57
N LEU A 56 -14.51 8.83 5.35
CA LEU A 56 -13.55 9.49 4.47
C LEU A 56 -14.08 10.75 3.81
N LEU A 57 -15.38 10.79 3.50
CA LEU A 57 -15.98 11.94 2.82
C LEU A 57 -16.54 13.01 3.79
N PHE A 58 -16.98 12.61 4.99
CA PHE A 58 -17.64 13.50 5.93
C PHE A 58 -16.97 13.58 7.31
N GLY A 59 -15.93 12.78 7.57
CA GLY A 59 -15.22 12.76 8.85
C GLY A 59 -16.06 12.23 10.01
N LYS A 60 -17.07 11.41 9.75
CA LYS A 60 -18.01 10.90 10.76
C LYS A 60 -17.91 9.37 10.87
N VAL A 61 -18.01 8.87 12.08
CA VAL A 61 -18.14 7.43 12.35
C VAL A 61 -19.61 7.14 12.65
N ILE A 62 -20.17 6.13 12.00
CA ILE A 62 -21.55 5.67 12.21
C ILE A 62 -21.56 4.19 12.63
N GLY A 63 -22.51 3.85 13.48
CA GLY A 63 -22.62 2.48 14.03
C GLY A 63 -21.43 2.12 14.92
N GLU A 64 -21.28 0.84 15.18
CA GLU A 64 -20.14 0.30 15.93
C GLU A 64 -18.92 0.17 15.02
N ALA A 65 -17.80 0.68 15.48
CA ALA A 65 -16.52 0.60 14.79
C ALA A 65 -15.38 0.55 15.80
N SER A 66 -14.39 -0.31 15.56
CA SER A 66 -13.19 -0.34 16.37
C SER A 66 -12.39 0.94 16.15
N LEU A 67 -11.86 1.52 17.24
CA LEU A 67 -11.00 2.69 17.17
C LEU A 67 -9.77 2.41 16.28
N ARG A 68 -9.22 1.20 16.37
CA ARG A 68 -8.11 0.75 15.54
C ARG A 68 -8.47 0.83 14.05
N ASP A 69 -9.61 0.27 13.65
CA ASP A 69 -10.03 0.24 12.25
C ASP A 69 -10.25 1.64 11.68
N VAL A 70 -10.84 2.53 12.48
CA VAL A 70 -11.02 3.94 12.11
C VAL A 70 -9.67 4.64 11.93
N GLN A 71 -8.73 4.39 12.83
CA GLN A 71 -7.38 4.97 12.76
C GLN A 71 -6.59 4.46 11.55
N GLU A 72 -6.61 3.16 11.29
CA GLU A 72 -5.96 2.54 10.13
C GLU A 72 -6.52 3.09 8.82
N MET A 73 -7.84 3.17 8.69
CA MET A 73 -8.52 3.72 7.52
C MET A 73 -8.15 5.18 7.28
N THR A 74 -8.13 5.98 8.34
CA THR A 74 -7.76 7.40 8.26
C THR A 74 -6.29 7.58 7.87
N ALA A 75 -5.38 6.78 8.45
CA ALA A 75 -3.96 6.82 8.13
C ALA A 75 -3.69 6.40 6.67
N SER A 76 -4.36 5.36 6.19
CA SER A 76 -4.30 4.93 4.79
C SER A 76 -4.73 6.05 3.83
N ASN A 77 -5.82 6.76 4.15
CA ASN A 77 -6.28 7.90 3.36
C ASN A 77 -5.29 9.07 3.36
N VAL A 78 -4.60 9.32 4.47
CA VAL A 78 -3.51 10.31 4.52
C VAL A 78 -2.37 9.89 3.60
N GLY A 79 -1.95 8.63 3.63
CA GLY A 79 -0.95 8.09 2.72
C GLY A 79 -1.33 8.25 1.25
N LEU A 80 -2.58 7.92 0.88
CA LEU A 80 -3.08 8.11 -0.48
C LEU A 80 -3.02 9.58 -0.92
N LYS A 81 -3.36 10.52 -0.04
CA LYS A 81 -3.26 11.96 -0.34
C LYS A 81 -1.81 12.40 -0.55
N ILE A 82 -0.88 11.95 0.30
CA ILE A 82 0.55 12.23 0.14
C ILE A 82 1.03 11.74 -1.23
N MET A 83 0.71 10.51 -1.61
CA MET A 83 1.07 9.97 -2.94
C MET A 83 0.44 10.80 -4.07
N THR A 84 -0.83 11.19 -3.92
CA THR A 84 -1.54 11.98 -4.94
C THR A 84 -0.91 13.37 -5.14
N GLU A 85 -0.38 13.97 -4.09
CA GLU A 85 0.34 15.25 -4.20
C GLU A 85 1.75 15.05 -4.78
N GLU A 86 2.47 14.01 -4.36
CA GLU A 86 3.82 13.71 -4.84
C GLU A 86 3.87 13.47 -6.35
N VAL A 87 2.92 12.74 -6.91
CA VAL A 87 2.88 12.49 -8.37
C VAL A 87 2.62 13.74 -9.21
N LYS A 88 2.21 14.85 -8.62
CA LYS A 88 2.08 16.14 -9.32
C LYS A 88 3.44 16.82 -9.54
N VAL A 89 4.41 16.47 -8.72
CA VAL A 89 5.79 17.00 -8.81
C VAL A 89 6.59 16.07 -9.73
N LYS A 90 6.53 16.33 -11.02
CA LYS A 90 7.01 15.45 -12.10
C LYS A 90 8.51 15.12 -12.08
N GLU A 91 9.32 15.83 -11.32
CA GLU A 91 10.79 15.71 -11.34
C GLU A 91 11.35 15.05 -10.07
N THR A 92 10.51 14.68 -9.12
CA THR A 92 10.97 14.05 -7.88
C THR A 92 11.12 12.55 -8.07
N PRO A 93 12.35 12.00 -8.02
CA PRO A 93 12.55 10.57 -8.14
C PRO A 93 12.00 9.85 -6.89
N LEU A 94 11.54 8.62 -7.06
CA LEU A 94 11.18 7.77 -5.93
C LEU A 94 12.40 7.56 -5.02
N THR A 95 12.20 7.63 -3.71
CA THR A 95 13.27 7.41 -2.72
C THR A 95 12.85 6.40 -1.66
N GLN A 96 13.83 5.72 -1.07
CA GLN A 96 13.57 4.87 0.09
C GLN A 96 12.97 5.65 1.26
N ASN A 97 13.38 6.91 1.43
CA ASN A 97 12.85 7.77 2.49
C ASN A 97 11.36 8.06 2.29
N PHE A 98 10.92 8.29 1.06
CA PHE A 98 9.51 8.47 0.75
C PHE A 98 8.69 7.21 1.11
N ILE A 99 9.17 6.02 0.74
CA ILE A 99 8.53 4.74 1.10
C ILE A 99 8.44 4.57 2.62
N LYS A 100 9.51 4.89 3.35
CA LYS A 100 9.53 4.85 4.81
C LYS A 100 8.56 5.87 5.44
N THR A 101 8.45 7.05 4.85
CA THR A 101 7.51 8.09 5.31
C THR A 101 6.06 7.64 5.11
N LEU A 102 5.74 7.01 3.98
CA LEU A 102 4.41 6.41 3.75
C LEU A 102 4.12 5.31 4.77
N HIS A 103 5.08 4.44 5.05
CA HIS A 103 4.93 3.39 6.05
C HIS A 103 4.74 3.97 7.47
N GLN A 104 5.50 4.99 7.84
CA GLN A 104 5.32 5.69 9.11
C GLN A 104 3.93 6.35 9.20
N THR A 105 3.47 6.96 8.11
CA THR A 105 2.13 7.55 8.04
C THR A 105 1.05 6.49 8.23
N LEU A 106 1.22 5.32 7.62
CA LEU A 106 0.28 4.21 7.69
C LEU A 106 0.17 3.63 9.10
N LEU A 107 1.30 3.36 9.76
CA LEU A 107 1.34 2.77 11.09
C LEU A 107 1.16 3.82 12.21
N ARG A 108 1.49 5.08 11.95
CA ARG A 108 1.41 6.25 12.86
C ARG A 108 2.45 6.23 13.97
N GLU A 109 2.58 5.12 14.68
CA GLU A 109 3.47 4.96 15.83
C GLU A 109 4.00 3.53 15.93
N ASP A 110 5.06 3.36 16.69
CA ASP A 110 5.58 2.05 17.04
C ASP A 110 4.58 1.32 17.94
N TYR A 111 4.43 0.02 17.74
CA TYR A 111 3.56 -0.77 18.60
C TYR A 111 4.12 -2.14 18.91
N LYS A 112 3.69 -2.68 20.05
CA LYS A 112 4.13 -3.96 20.57
C LYS A 112 3.19 -5.10 20.14
N VAL A 113 3.76 -6.15 19.59
CA VAL A 113 3.05 -7.38 19.25
C VAL A 113 3.40 -8.44 20.29
N TYR A 114 2.39 -9.11 20.81
CA TYR A 114 2.53 -10.23 21.74
C TYR A 114 2.26 -11.54 21.03
N ARG A 115 3.09 -12.55 21.28
CA ARG A 115 2.92 -13.92 20.76
C ARG A 115 3.09 -14.93 21.88
N ASN A 116 2.26 -15.96 21.86
CA ASN A 116 2.44 -17.14 22.70
C ASN A 116 3.27 -18.17 21.93
N LEU A 117 4.38 -18.60 22.53
CA LEU A 117 5.18 -19.69 21.99
C LEU A 117 4.46 -21.03 22.23
N PRO A 118 4.78 -22.09 21.46
CA PRO A 118 4.24 -23.43 21.72
C PRO A 118 4.52 -23.95 23.14
N SER A 119 5.56 -23.45 23.80
CA SER A 119 5.90 -23.71 25.20
C SER A 119 4.96 -23.04 26.21
N GLY A 120 3.98 -22.23 25.78
CA GLY A 120 3.12 -21.43 26.64
C GLY A 120 3.75 -20.12 27.13
N VAL A 121 5.02 -19.87 26.82
CA VAL A 121 5.69 -18.62 27.19
C VAL A 121 5.24 -17.49 26.26
N GLN A 122 4.80 -16.37 26.85
CA GLN A 122 4.49 -15.17 26.10
C GLN A 122 5.78 -14.40 25.77
N THR A 123 5.96 -14.05 24.51
CA THR A 123 7.03 -13.15 24.03
C THR A 123 6.41 -11.93 23.37
N SER A 124 7.20 -10.87 23.25
CA SER A 124 6.77 -9.66 22.58
C SER A 124 7.90 -9.02 21.79
N TYR A 125 7.53 -8.21 20.80
CA TYR A 125 8.44 -7.42 20.01
C TYR A 125 7.80 -6.12 19.56
N VAL A 126 8.62 -5.14 19.23
CA VAL A 126 8.16 -3.84 18.75
C VAL A 126 8.22 -3.84 17.22
N ILE A 127 7.16 -3.35 16.58
CA ILE A 127 7.14 -2.98 15.17
C ILE A 127 7.40 -1.49 15.10
N HIS A 128 8.42 -1.11 14.33
CA HIS A 128 8.86 0.28 14.18
C HIS A 128 8.30 0.93 12.93
N ALA A 129 7.52 1.98 13.11
CA ALA A 129 6.95 2.75 12.01
C ALA A 129 8.06 3.46 11.21
N GLY A 130 8.03 3.31 9.89
CA GLY A 130 9.02 3.93 8.99
C GLY A 130 10.40 3.26 8.99
N GLN A 131 10.58 2.13 9.65
CA GLN A 131 11.86 1.43 9.71
C GLN A 131 11.76 0.05 9.06
N TYR A 132 12.82 -0.34 8.36
CA TYR A 132 12.90 -1.69 7.81
C TYR A 132 12.94 -2.73 8.92
N LYS A 133 12.51 -3.93 8.59
CA LYS A 133 12.44 -5.07 9.51
C LYS A 133 13.80 -5.38 10.12
N THR A 134 13.76 -5.80 11.36
CA THR A 134 14.94 -6.26 12.12
C THR A 134 14.93 -7.77 12.32
N ARG A 135 13.84 -8.43 11.91
CA ARG A 135 13.66 -9.88 12.04
C ARG A 135 13.19 -10.50 10.73
N PRO A 136 13.61 -11.74 10.46
CA PRO A 136 13.13 -12.48 9.31
C PRO A 136 11.60 -12.62 9.34
N ASN A 137 10.98 -12.52 8.19
CA ASN A 137 9.57 -12.80 8.00
C ASN A 137 9.35 -13.82 6.88
N SER A 138 8.29 -14.59 7.01
CA SER A 138 7.95 -15.65 6.07
C SER A 138 6.43 -15.82 6.02
N VAL A 139 5.95 -16.43 4.97
CA VAL A 139 4.55 -16.78 4.80
C VAL A 139 4.42 -18.28 4.48
N ILE A 140 3.37 -18.91 4.99
CA ILE A 140 3.00 -20.24 4.55
C ILE A 140 2.14 -20.09 3.29
N THR A 141 2.57 -20.71 2.20
CA THR A 141 1.83 -20.69 0.94
C THR A 141 0.55 -21.50 1.06
N ARG A 142 -0.37 -21.34 0.13
CA ARG A 142 -1.60 -22.16 0.06
C ARG A 142 -1.33 -23.67 -0.12
N TYR A 143 -0.12 -24.04 -0.50
CA TYR A 143 0.32 -25.44 -0.65
C TYR A 143 1.00 -25.98 0.59
N GLY A 144 1.15 -25.18 1.65
CA GLY A 144 1.81 -25.54 2.89
C GLY A 144 3.32 -25.29 2.91
N ASP A 145 3.90 -24.85 1.80
CA ASP A 145 5.33 -24.53 1.74
C ASP A 145 5.61 -23.21 2.46
N ARG A 146 6.78 -23.14 3.11
CA ARG A 146 7.25 -21.91 3.70
C ARG A 146 8.02 -21.09 2.66
N PHE A 147 7.54 -19.88 2.39
CA PHE A 147 8.26 -18.90 1.60
C PHE A 147 8.92 -17.88 2.52
N GLU A 148 10.24 -17.74 2.42
CA GLU A 148 11.02 -16.76 3.18
C GLU A 148 11.28 -15.53 2.32
N TYR A 149 11.01 -14.35 2.88
CA TYR A 149 11.33 -13.08 2.27
C TYR A 149 12.82 -12.74 2.49
N ALA A 150 13.30 -11.67 1.88
CA ALA A 150 14.66 -11.19 2.09
C ALA A 150 15.01 -11.09 3.58
N PHE A 151 16.27 -11.37 3.94
CA PHE A 151 16.71 -11.21 5.31
C PHE A 151 16.83 -9.73 5.71
N PRO A 152 16.73 -9.39 7.00
CA PRO A 152 16.86 -8.01 7.48
C PRO A 152 18.13 -7.32 7.00
N GLU A 153 19.26 -8.03 7.00
CA GLU A 153 20.57 -7.54 6.60
C GLU A 153 20.65 -7.17 5.12
N GLU A 154 19.89 -7.87 4.28
CA GLU A 154 19.83 -7.66 2.83
C GLU A 154 18.82 -6.58 2.44
N THR A 155 17.83 -6.34 3.30
CA THR A 155 16.69 -5.47 2.99
C THR A 155 17.10 -4.06 2.54
N PRO A 156 18.06 -3.35 3.21
CA PRO A 156 18.44 -2.00 2.80
C PRO A 156 19.04 -1.93 1.39
N SER A 157 19.90 -2.90 1.03
CA SER A 157 20.53 -2.95 -0.30
C SER A 157 19.53 -3.32 -1.39
N LEU A 158 18.67 -4.31 -1.13
CA LEU A 158 17.63 -4.72 -2.08
C LEU A 158 16.61 -3.59 -2.33
N MET A 159 16.28 -2.81 -1.32
CA MET A 159 15.42 -1.64 -1.48
C MET A 159 16.13 -0.49 -2.23
N ALA A 160 17.43 -0.31 -2.06
CA ALA A 160 18.21 0.62 -2.88
C ALA A 160 18.18 0.21 -4.36
N ASP A 161 18.48 -1.05 -4.64
CA ASP A 161 18.45 -1.60 -6.00
C ASP A 161 17.07 -1.51 -6.65
N LEU A 162 16.00 -1.74 -5.89
CA LEU A 162 14.62 -1.63 -6.36
C LEU A 162 14.27 -0.19 -6.76
N VAL A 163 14.61 0.77 -5.91
CA VAL A 163 14.34 2.20 -6.15
C VAL A 163 15.17 2.72 -7.33
N ASP A 164 16.44 2.36 -7.40
CA ASP A 164 17.32 2.71 -8.54
C ASP A 164 16.81 2.11 -9.86
N TRP A 165 16.39 0.84 -9.82
CA TRP A 165 15.80 0.21 -10.99
C TRP A 165 14.52 0.92 -11.44
N TYR A 166 13.62 1.27 -10.50
CA TYR A 166 12.37 1.95 -10.80
C TYR A 166 12.64 3.29 -11.50
N ASN A 167 13.48 4.14 -10.90
CA ASN A 167 13.79 5.46 -11.44
C ASN A 167 14.44 5.37 -12.83
N LYS A 168 15.34 4.41 -13.05
CA LYS A 168 15.94 4.15 -14.37
C LYS A 168 14.90 3.66 -15.39
N ALA A 169 14.02 2.74 -14.99
CA ALA A 169 13.01 2.19 -15.88
C ALA A 169 11.98 3.25 -16.29
N GLU A 170 11.60 4.14 -15.36
CA GLU A 170 10.72 5.27 -15.62
C GLU A 170 11.36 6.24 -16.63
N GLN A 171 12.60 6.65 -16.42
CA GLN A 171 13.34 7.54 -17.32
C GLN A 171 13.50 6.96 -18.74
N VAL A 172 13.76 5.65 -18.84
CA VAL A 172 13.91 4.96 -20.13
C VAL A 172 12.58 4.88 -20.90
N GLY A 173 11.44 4.81 -20.21
CA GLY A 173 10.10 4.84 -20.79
C GLY A 173 9.75 3.65 -21.69
N LYS A 174 10.46 2.50 -21.57
CA LYS A 174 10.17 1.29 -22.37
C LYS A 174 8.98 0.48 -21.82
N LEU A 175 8.71 0.60 -20.53
CA LEU A 175 7.59 -0.07 -19.87
C LEU A 175 6.37 0.86 -19.87
N THR A 176 5.20 0.30 -20.07
CA THR A 176 3.97 1.03 -19.79
C THR A 176 3.84 1.30 -18.28
N PRO A 177 3.10 2.33 -17.84
CA PRO A 177 2.89 2.59 -16.42
C PRO A 177 2.34 1.37 -15.65
N VAL A 178 1.46 0.58 -16.29
CA VAL A 178 0.89 -0.63 -15.69
C VAL A 178 1.95 -1.73 -15.51
N GLU A 179 2.81 -1.92 -16.50
CA GLU A 179 3.93 -2.90 -16.41
C GLU A 179 4.94 -2.47 -15.37
N LEU A 180 5.29 -1.18 -15.32
CA LEU A 180 6.21 -0.64 -14.33
C LEU A 180 5.67 -0.83 -12.90
N ALA A 181 4.41 -0.48 -12.67
CA ALA A 181 3.75 -0.66 -11.37
C ALA A 181 3.68 -2.14 -10.96
N ALA A 182 3.30 -3.04 -11.88
CA ALA A 182 3.21 -4.47 -11.61
C ALA A 182 4.57 -5.08 -11.26
N LEU A 183 5.64 -4.69 -11.96
CA LEU A 183 6.99 -5.15 -11.71
C LEU A 183 7.55 -4.59 -10.40
N PHE A 184 7.28 -3.32 -10.10
CA PHE A 184 7.65 -2.71 -8.82
C PHE A 184 6.99 -3.43 -7.67
N HIS A 185 5.66 -3.57 -7.72
CA HIS A 185 4.87 -4.29 -6.71
C HIS A 185 5.40 -5.71 -6.48
N TYR A 186 5.62 -6.49 -7.55
CA TYR A 186 6.15 -7.85 -7.46
C TYR A 186 7.50 -7.90 -6.74
N ARG A 187 8.44 -7.03 -7.12
CA ARG A 187 9.77 -6.98 -6.52
C ARG A 187 9.72 -6.52 -5.07
N TYR A 188 8.93 -5.49 -4.78
CA TYR A 188 8.72 -4.98 -3.44
C TYR A 188 8.16 -6.05 -2.49
N ILE A 189 7.12 -6.75 -2.90
CA ILE A 189 6.53 -7.83 -2.08
C ILE A 189 7.51 -8.98 -1.85
N ARG A 190 8.40 -9.27 -2.80
CA ARG A 190 9.43 -10.28 -2.60
C ARG A 190 10.51 -9.87 -1.60
N ILE A 191 10.82 -8.59 -1.49
CA ILE A 191 11.70 -8.06 -0.44
C ILE A 191 10.99 -8.06 0.90
N HIS A 192 9.73 -7.63 0.92
CA HIS A 192 8.89 -7.50 2.12
C HIS A 192 9.59 -6.69 3.22
N PRO A 193 9.89 -5.41 2.96
CA PRO A 193 10.92 -4.69 3.71
C PRO A 193 10.55 -4.33 5.15
N PHE A 194 9.27 -4.34 5.51
CA PHE A 194 8.79 -3.97 6.84
C PHE A 194 8.32 -5.19 7.62
N GLU A 195 8.13 -5.05 8.91
CA GLU A 195 7.60 -6.12 9.76
C GLU A 195 6.06 -6.24 9.65
N ASP A 196 5.37 -5.14 9.32
CA ASP A 196 3.92 -5.08 9.03
C ASP A 196 3.66 -4.03 7.94
N GLY A 197 2.42 -3.97 7.41
CA GLY A 197 1.98 -2.95 6.46
C GLY A 197 2.51 -3.07 5.03
N ASN A 198 3.27 -4.12 4.70
CA ASN A 198 3.87 -4.28 3.36
C ASN A 198 2.83 -4.33 2.25
N GLY A 199 1.71 -5.03 2.45
CA GLY A 199 0.65 -5.12 1.45
C GLY A 199 0.01 -3.77 1.14
N ARG A 200 -0.18 -2.94 2.17
CA ARG A 200 -0.79 -1.60 2.02
C ARG A 200 0.15 -0.58 1.39
N ILE A 201 1.48 -0.76 1.53
CA ILE A 201 2.50 0.13 0.94
C ILE A 201 2.85 -0.27 -0.50
N ALA A 202 2.73 -1.54 -0.85
CA ALA A 202 3.02 -2.06 -2.17
C ALA A 202 2.02 -1.58 -3.21
#